data_1caf025f0d748c69faf534c404fa0fed
#
_entry.id   1caf025f0d748c69faf534c404fa0fed
#
_cell.length_a   1.000
_cell.length_b   1.000
_cell.length_c   1.000
_cell.angle_alpha   90.00
_cell.angle_beta   90.00
_cell.angle_gamma   90.00
#
_symmetry.space_group_name_H-M   'P 1'
#
loop_
_entity.id
_entity.type
_entity.pdbx_description
1 polymer ?
#
loop_
_entity_poly.entity_id
_entity_poly.type
_entity_poly.pdbx_seq_one_letter_code
_entity_poly.pdbx_strand_id
1 'polypeptide(L)'
;MRINSLQLFQFRNYKDLTLDLQPEIIVLYGTNGAGKTNILEAIYVGTIGKSHRTNDTSDMLLFNANEAGIVVNFEKKETPQKVNIKLFRQGPKDIRLNDTKISQKELIGTLNTVIFCPEDLQLIKGSPSGRRRFLDMEISQTSATYYHQLLQYNRLLQQRNTLLKEYRGKQNIPLAEWDVQLADMAAFIVKKRMESLKKINLLIDLMNRKLTGGLENLTIGYEQPYGEEGHMVYTKEAFYDLLQEALPQDRHRMTTSVGPHRDDLRFFSDAIDLKKFGSQGQQRTVVLSLKLSELEFIKSEVGEYPVLLLDDVLSELDEARRNNLLQFIHKRIQTVITTTDIHDFENMQGVQFIQCQEGHIYYGKP
;
A
#
# COMPACT_ATOMS: atom_id res chain seq x y z
N MET A 1 -6.24 -15.71 3.20
CA MET A 1 -7.48 -14.89 3.08
C MET A 1 -8.08 -15.07 1.70
N ARG A 2 -9.40 -14.94 1.59
CA ARG A 2 -10.10 -15.14 0.31
C ARG A 2 -11.31 -14.22 0.21
N ILE A 3 -11.47 -13.53 -0.90
CA ILE A 3 -12.67 -12.78 -1.24
C ILE A 3 -13.64 -13.75 -1.94
N ASN A 4 -14.89 -13.82 -1.45
CA ASN A 4 -15.92 -14.67 -2.01
C ASN A 4 -16.77 -13.90 -3.03
N SER A 5 -17.10 -12.64 -2.74
CA SER A 5 -17.85 -11.80 -3.67
C SER A 5 -17.60 -10.30 -3.46
N LEU A 6 -17.82 -9.55 -4.52
CA LEU A 6 -17.80 -8.10 -4.54
C LEU A 6 -19.13 -7.58 -5.09
N GLN A 7 -19.72 -6.58 -4.40
CA GLN A 7 -20.88 -5.85 -4.92
C GLN A 7 -20.53 -4.36 -4.97
N LEU A 8 -20.87 -3.73 -6.08
CA LEU A 8 -20.67 -2.30 -6.32
C LEU A 8 -22.02 -1.64 -6.64
N PHE A 9 -22.21 -0.46 -6.11
CA PHE A 9 -23.34 0.41 -6.42
C PHE A 9 -22.80 1.81 -6.73
N GLN A 10 -23.13 2.33 -7.92
CA GLN A 10 -22.73 3.67 -8.40
C GLN A 10 -21.23 3.99 -8.21
N PHE A 11 -20.37 2.98 -8.42
CA PHE A 11 -18.91 3.10 -8.25
C PHE A 11 -18.22 3.21 -9.61
N ARG A 12 -17.49 4.31 -9.86
CA ARG A 12 -16.77 4.57 -11.10
C ARG A 12 -17.72 4.49 -12.33
N ASN A 13 -17.51 3.50 -13.20
CA ASN A 13 -18.34 3.22 -14.37
C ASN A 13 -19.42 2.16 -14.13
N TYR A 14 -19.48 1.59 -12.92
CA TYR A 14 -20.46 0.56 -12.57
C TYR A 14 -21.68 1.17 -11.88
N LYS A 15 -22.85 1.04 -12.51
CA LYS A 15 -24.12 1.43 -11.89
C LYS A 15 -24.54 0.43 -10.81
N ASP A 16 -24.47 -0.84 -11.16
CA ASP A 16 -24.72 -1.98 -10.28
C ASP A 16 -23.90 -3.16 -10.78
N LEU A 17 -23.16 -3.81 -9.89
CA LEU A 17 -22.32 -4.94 -10.22
C LEU A 17 -22.29 -5.94 -9.07
N THR A 18 -22.48 -7.22 -9.37
CA THR A 18 -22.22 -8.32 -8.44
C THR A 18 -21.27 -9.30 -9.09
N LEU A 19 -20.17 -9.57 -8.41
CA LEU A 19 -19.11 -10.49 -8.82
C LEU A 19 -18.97 -11.60 -7.80
N ASP A 20 -18.96 -12.84 -8.28
CA ASP A 20 -18.51 -14.02 -7.55
C ASP A 20 -17.03 -14.25 -7.83
N LEU A 21 -16.21 -14.34 -6.78
CA LEU A 21 -14.75 -14.37 -6.84
C LEU A 21 -14.18 -15.61 -6.12
N GLN A 22 -14.86 -16.74 -6.21
CA GLN A 22 -14.48 -17.96 -5.47
C GLN A 22 -13.19 -18.64 -5.92
N PRO A 23 -12.81 -18.72 -7.21
CA PRO A 23 -11.54 -19.31 -7.63
C PRO A 23 -10.30 -18.63 -7.09
N GLU A 24 -9.18 -19.35 -7.08
CA GLU A 24 -7.90 -18.79 -6.63
C GLU A 24 -7.35 -17.76 -7.62
N ILE A 25 -7.57 -17.95 -8.93
CA ILE A 25 -7.15 -17.01 -9.96
C ILE A 25 -8.37 -16.51 -10.71
N ILE A 26 -8.57 -15.20 -10.69
CA ILE A 26 -9.63 -14.50 -11.39
C ILE A 26 -8.99 -13.57 -12.41
N VAL A 27 -9.31 -13.74 -13.68
CA VAL A 27 -8.81 -12.94 -14.80
C VAL A 27 -9.93 -12.04 -15.31
N LEU A 28 -9.80 -10.74 -15.06
CA LEU A 28 -10.65 -9.69 -15.62
C LEU A 28 -10.04 -9.25 -16.94
N TYR A 29 -10.70 -9.52 -18.06
CA TYR A 29 -10.18 -9.18 -19.38
C TYR A 29 -11.13 -8.28 -20.16
N GLY A 30 -10.62 -7.61 -21.19
CA GLY A 30 -11.37 -6.68 -22.04
C GLY A 30 -10.52 -5.51 -22.51
N THR A 31 -11.10 -4.64 -23.33
CA THR A 31 -10.40 -3.47 -23.86
C THR A 31 -9.97 -2.48 -22.78
N ASN A 32 -9.05 -1.57 -23.11
CA ASN A 32 -8.69 -0.47 -22.21
C ASN A 32 -9.91 0.42 -21.97
N GLY A 33 -10.08 0.88 -20.71
CA GLY A 33 -11.24 1.66 -20.31
C GLY A 33 -12.52 0.86 -19.99
N ALA A 34 -12.54 -0.46 -20.16
CA ALA A 34 -13.69 -1.32 -19.87
C ALA A 34 -14.11 -1.37 -18.40
N GLY A 35 -13.26 -0.92 -17.48
CA GLY A 35 -13.54 -0.87 -16.04
C GLY A 35 -12.79 -1.91 -15.21
N LYS A 36 -11.90 -2.72 -15.80
CA LYS A 36 -11.12 -3.75 -15.10
C LYS A 36 -10.42 -3.22 -13.84
N THR A 37 -9.62 -2.18 -13.98
CA THR A 37 -8.92 -1.49 -12.88
C THR A 37 -9.88 -0.95 -11.81
N ASN A 38 -11.11 -0.55 -12.19
CA ASN A 38 -12.10 -0.04 -11.23
C ASN A 38 -12.61 -1.13 -10.29
N ILE A 39 -12.64 -2.40 -10.74
CA ILE A 39 -12.94 -3.57 -9.88
C ILE A 39 -11.82 -3.78 -8.86
N LEU A 40 -10.55 -3.75 -9.30
CA LEU A 40 -9.41 -3.86 -8.38
C LEU A 40 -9.39 -2.70 -7.38
N GLU A 41 -9.63 -1.48 -7.87
CA GLU A 41 -9.73 -0.30 -7.01
C GLU A 41 -10.82 -0.46 -5.95
N ALA A 42 -11.98 -0.99 -6.32
CA ALA A 42 -13.07 -1.23 -5.37
C ALA A 42 -12.68 -2.25 -4.29
N ILE A 43 -12.02 -3.36 -4.66
CA ILE A 43 -11.49 -4.33 -3.70
C ILE A 43 -10.49 -3.64 -2.77
N TYR A 44 -9.53 -2.89 -3.30
CA TYR A 44 -8.54 -2.17 -2.50
C TYR A 44 -9.19 -1.14 -1.56
N VAL A 45 -10.19 -0.39 -2.02
CA VAL A 45 -10.97 0.52 -1.15
C VAL A 45 -11.68 -0.26 -0.06
N GLY A 46 -12.24 -1.43 -0.37
CA GLY A 46 -12.86 -2.33 0.59
C GLY A 46 -11.94 -2.79 1.71
N THR A 47 -10.62 -2.79 1.50
CA THR A 47 -9.61 -3.25 2.47
C THR A 47 -8.93 -2.11 3.23
N ILE A 48 -8.66 -0.99 2.57
CA ILE A 48 -7.90 0.14 3.12
C ILE A 48 -8.79 1.34 3.44
N GLY A 49 -9.98 1.40 2.84
CA GLY A 49 -10.90 2.53 2.96
C GLY A 49 -10.47 3.77 2.14
N LYS A 50 -9.46 3.65 1.27
CA LYS A 50 -8.97 4.72 0.38
C LYS A 50 -8.59 4.14 -0.96
N SER A 51 -8.74 4.93 -2.02
CA SER A 51 -8.21 4.58 -3.33
C SER A 51 -6.68 4.67 -3.36
N HIS A 52 -6.04 3.82 -4.17
CA HIS A 52 -4.61 3.95 -4.51
C HIS A 52 -4.39 4.97 -5.64
N ARG A 53 -5.44 5.33 -6.41
CA ARG A 53 -5.38 6.19 -7.59
C ARG A 53 -5.74 7.66 -7.31
N THR A 54 -6.64 7.90 -6.35
CA THR A 54 -7.11 9.27 -6.03
C THR A 54 -7.25 9.48 -4.54
N ASN A 55 -7.08 10.72 -4.10
CA ASN A 55 -7.39 11.15 -2.74
C ASN A 55 -8.81 11.74 -2.62
N ASP A 56 -9.47 12.04 -3.74
CA ASP A 56 -10.81 12.60 -3.76
C ASP A 56 -11.86 11.47 -3.82
N THR A 57 -12.75 11.44 -2.84
CA THR A 57 -13.85 10.47 -2.79
C THR A 57 -14.81 10.64 -3.96
N SER A 58 -15.01 11.86 -4.43
CA SER A 58 -15.91 12.16 -5.54
C SER A 58 -15.53 11.49 -6.85
N ASP A 59 -14.22 11.26 -7.06
CA ASP A 59 -13.69 10.55 -8.24
C ASP A 59 -14.09 9.07 -8.28
N MET A 60 -14.40 8.48 -7.14
CA MET A 60 -14.80 7.08 -7.04
C MET A 60 -16.29 6.85 -7.32
N LEU A 61 -17.11 7.91 -7.33
CA LEU A 61 -18.53 7.83 -7.60
C LEU A 61 -18.80 7.79 -9.11
N LEU A 62 -19.87 7.10 -9.49
CA LEU A 62 -20.41 7.20 -10.84
C LEU A 62 -20.74 8.67 -11.17
N PHE A 63 -20.58 9.07 -12.43
CA PHE A 63 -20.85 10.43 -12.88
C PHE A 63 -22.27 10.85 -12.48
N ASN A 64 -22.42 12.02 -11.86
CA ASN A 64 -23.65 12.56 -11.28
C ASN A 64 -24.25 11.78 -10.09
N ALA A 65 -23.63 10.72 -9.59
CA ALA A 65 -24.10 10.06 -8.38
C ALA A 65 -23.73 10.87 -7.12
N ASN A 66 -24.56 10.81 -6.09
CA ASN A 66 -24.31 11.44 -4.79
C ASN A 66 -23.65 10.49 -3.79
N GLU A 67 -23.80 9.20 -4.01
CA GLU A 67 -23.22 8.14 -3.19
C GLU A 67 -22.76 6.96 -4.02
N ALA A 68 -21.86 6.15 -3.46
CA ALA A 68 -21.46 4.86 -3.99
C ALA A 68 -21.35 3.83 -2.87
N GLY A 69 -21.56 2.56 -3.21
CA GLY A 69 -21.48 1.44 -2.28
C GLY A 69 -20.48 0.38 -2.73
N ILE A 70 -19.72 -0.16 -1.78
CA ILE A 70 -18.82 -1.30 -1.97
C ILE A 70 -19.11 -2.31 -0.88
N VAL A 71 -19.43 -3.55 -1.26
CA VAL A 71 -19.57 -4.67 -0.33
C VAL A 71 -18.58 -5.75 -0.71
N VAL A 72 -17.73 -6.16 0.23
CA VAL A 72 -16.78 -7.25 0.06
C VAL A 72 -17.13 -8.34 1.06
N ASN A 73 -17.50 -9.52 0.59
CA ASN A 73 -17.63 -10.72 1.41
C ASN A 73 -16.35 -11.53 1.27
N PHE A 74 -15.75 -11.90 2.39
CA PHE A 74 -14.45 -12.57 2.43
C PHE A 74 -14.34 -13.54 3.61
N GLU A 75 -13.34 -14.40 3.56
CA GLU A 75 -12.94 -15.28 4.65
C GLU A 75 -11.55 -14.92 5.15
N LYS A 76 -11.43 -14.86 6.48
CA LYS A 76 -10.17 -14.72 7.21
C LYS A 76 -10.07 -15.80 8.26
N LYS A 77 -9.05 -16.65 8.19
CA LYS A 77 -8.91 -17.82 9.07
C LYS A 77 -10.18 -18.65 9.10
N GLU A 78 -10.71 -18.94 7.90
CA GLU A 78 -11.95 -19.72 7.71
C GLU A 78 -13.23 -19.09 8.31
N THR A 79 -13.13 -17.86 8.81
CA THR A 79 -14.26 -17.13 9.36
C THR A 79 -14.82 -16.17 8.32
N PRO A 80 -16.10 -16.34 7.90
CA PRO A 80 -16.74 -15.42 6.96
C PRO A 80 -16.93 -14.03 7.59
N GLN A 81 -16.62 -13.01 6.81
CA GLN A 81 -16.75 -11.60 7.19
C GLN A 81 -17.29 -10.79 6.03
N LYS A 82 -17.85 -9.62 6.34
CA LYS A 82 -18.42 -8.69 5.37
C LYS A 82 -17.99 -7.27 5.70
N VAL A 83 -17.35 -6.62 4.75
CA VAL A 83 -17.11 -5.17 4.79
C VAL A 83 -18.14 -4.48 3.88
N ASN A 84 -18.77 -3.43 4.38
CA ASN A 84 -19.64 -2.55 3.62
C ASN A 84 -19.15 -1.11 3.78
N ILE A 85 -18.86 -0.44 2.66
CA ILE A 85 -18.42 0.96 2.62
C ILE A 85 -19.41 1.76 1.78
N LYS A 86 -19.99 2.80 2.37
CA LYS A 86 -20.71 3.84 1.64
C LYS A 86 -19.84 5.07 1.52
N LEU A 87 -19.68 5.53 0.30
CA LEU A 87 -18.96 6.73 -0.07
C LEU A 87 -19.98 7.81 -0.41
N PHE A 88 -19.75 9.03 0.04
CA PHE A 88 -20.61 10.16 -0.25
C PHE A 88 -19.83 11.26 -1.00
N ARG A 89 -20.48 11.94 -1.93
CA ARG A 89 -19.87 13.08 -2.63
C ARG A 89 -19.50 14.20 -1.66
N GLN A 90 -20.29 14.37 -0.62
CA GLN A 90 -20.02 15.29 0.48
C GLN A 90 -20.23 14.58 1.81
N GLY A 91 -19.30 14.77 2.73
CA GLY A 91 -19.36 14.19 4.07
C GLY A 91 -18.49 12.94 4.26
N PRO A 92 -18.47 12.43 5.47
CA PRO A 92 -17.66 11.27 5.84
C PRO A 92 -18.27 9.98 5.29
N LYS A 93 -17.42 9.02 4.90
CA LYS A 93 -17.83 7.68 4.53
C LYS A 93 -18.38 6.89 5.74
N ASP A 94 -19.31 5.97 5.48
CA ASP A 94 -19.80 4.99 6.45
C ASP A 94 -19.12 3.64 6.18
N ILE A 95 -18.46 3.09 7.17
CA ILE A 95 -17.72 1.82 7.07
C ILE A 95 -18.31 0.87 8.10
N ARG A 96 -18.66 -0.34 7.66
CA ARG A 96 -19.19 -1.39 8.54
C ARG A 96 -18.48 -2.70 8.33
N LEU A 97 -18.18 -3.37 9.44
CA LEU A 97 -17.70 -4.75 9.47
C LEU A 97 -18.76 -5.61 10.14
N ASN A 98 -19.27 -6.62 9.43
CA ASN A 98 -20.38 -7.47 9.90
C ASN A 98 -21.56 -6.65 10.44
N ASP A 99 -21.94 -5.61 9.65
CA ASP A 99 -23.01 -4.64 9.92
C ASP A 99 -22.75 -3.68 11.11
N THR A 100 -21.66 -3.88 11.87
CA THR A 100 -21.24 -2.96 12.94
C THR A 100 -20.43 -1.81 12.35
N LYS A 101 -20.79 -0.57 12.70
CA LYS A 101 -20.05 0.62 12.26
C LYS A 101 -18.66 0.64 12.89
N ILE A 102 -17.67 0.83 12.03
CA ILE A 102 -16.26 0.92 12.42
C ILE A 102 -15.60 2.16 11.83
N SER A 103 -14.48 2.56 12.38
CA SER A 103 -13.62 3.59 11.82
C SER A 103 -12.72 3.02 10.71
N GLN A 104 -12.17 3.87 9.84
CA GLN A 104 -11.16 3.46 8.87
C GLN A 104 -9.93 2.82 9.54
N LYS A 105 -9.60 3.23 10.74
CA LYS A 105 -8.50 2.67 11.54
C LYS A 105 -8.73 1.18 11.87
N GLU A 106 -9.96 0.82 12.16
CA GLU A 106 -10.34 -0.56 12.48
C GLU A 106 -10.52 -1.42 11.23
N LEU A 107 -10.75 -0.80 10.07
CA LEU A 107 -10.84 -1.50 8.79
C LEU A 107 -9.49 -2.08 8.35
N ILE A 108 -8.40 -1.32 8.49
CA ILE A 108 -7.07 -1.75 8.03
C ILE A 108 -6.62 -2.97 8.81
N GLY A 109 -6.24 -4.03 8.08
CA GLY A 109 -5.86 -5.33 8.65
C GLY A 109 -7.02 -6.29 8.87
N THR A 110 -8.28 -5.91 8.59
CA THR A 110 -9.40 -6.88 8.58
C THR A 110 -9.28 -7.85 7.40
N LEU A 111 -9.06 -7.32 6.21
CA LEU A 111 -8.67 -8.04 5.00
C LEU A 111 -7.37 -7.43 4.50
N ASN A 112 -6.34 -8.24 4.30
CA ASN A 112 -5.06 -7.77 3.77
C ASN A 112 -5.00 -7.95 2.26
N THR A 113 -4.50 -6.94 1.56
CA THR A 113 -4.30 -6.99 0.12
C THR A 113 -2.94 -6.42 -0.26
N VAL A 114 -2.34 -7.03 -1.27
CA VAL A 114 -1.17 -6.46 -1.97
C VAL A 114 -1.62 -6.10 -3.37
N ILE A 115 -1.46 -4.85 -3.76
CA ILE A 115 -1.71 -4.40 -5.12
C ILE A 115 -0.39 -4.19 -5.84
N PHE A 116 -0.32 -4.65 -7.08
CA PHE A 116 0.78 -4.38 -7.99
C PHE A 116 0.22 -3.71 -9.24
N CYS A 117 0.70 -2.52 -9.54
CA CYS A 117 0.28 -1.68 -10.65
C CYS A 117 1.51 -1.04 -11.34
N PRO A 118 1.39 -0.54 -12.58
CA PRO A 118 2.50 0.05 -13.31
C PRO A 118 3.16 1.23 -12.57
N GLU A 119 2.40 1.96 -11.76
CA GLU A 119 2.88 3.08 -10.95
C GLU A 119 3.86 2.66 -9.85
N ASP A 120 3.92 1.38 -9.49
CA ASP A 120 4.86 0.89 -8.47
C ASP A 120 6.33 1.07 -8.86
N LEU A 121 6.65 1.25 -10.16
CA LEU A 121 7.98 1.68 -10.61
C LEU A 121 8.41 3.02 -9.97
N GLN A 122 7.46 3.86 -9.57
CA GLN A 122 7.73 5.11 -8.85
C GLN A 122 8.28 4.87 -7.43
N LEU A 123 8.18 3.65 -6.88
CA LEU A 123 8.83 3.30 -5.61
C LEU A 123 10.36 3.44 -5.74
N ILE A 124 10.92 3.12 -6.90
CA ILE A 124 12.36 3.25 -7.14
C ILE A 124 12.73 4.69 -7.58
N LYS A 125 12.00 5.24 -8.56
CA LYS A 125 12.35 6.52 -9.20
C LYS A 125 11.77 7.75 -8.49
N GLY A 126 10.65 7.59 -7.84
CA GLY A 126 9.83 8.67 -7.31
C GLY A 126 10.37 9.32 -6.04
N SER A 127 9.47 10.00 -5.33
CA SER A 127 9.78 10.77 -4.14
C SER A 127 9.87 9.92 -2.87
N PRO A 128 10.59 10.39 -1.85
CA PRO A 128 10.62 9.75 -0.54
C PRO A 128 9.24 9.55 0.10
N SER A 129 8.29 10.45 -0.18
CA SER A 129 6.92 10.35 0.35
C SER A 129 6.19 9.11 -0.13
N GLY A 130 6.35 8.71 -1.39
CA GLY A 130 5.81 7.46 -1.94
C GLY A 130 6.38 6.23 -1.24
N ARG A 131 7.69 6.18 -1.04
CA ARG A 131 8.38 5.08 -0.36
C ARG A 131 8.00 4.95 1.11
N ARG A 132 7.88 6.09 1.83
CA ARG A 132 7.37 6.07 3.21
C ARG A 132 5.94 5.56 3.28
N ARG A 133 5.06 6.08 2.39
CA ARG A 133 3.66 5.64 2.33
C ARG A 133 3.55 4.13 2.07
N PHE A 134 4.40 3.60 1.19
CA PHE A 134 4.50 2.17 0.94
C PHE A 134 4.83 1.41 2.23
N LEU A 135 5.98 1.70 2.88
CA LEU A 135 6.40 1.01 4.10
C LEU A 135 5.37 1.15 5.24
N ASP A 136 4.81 2.36 5.40
CA ASP A 136 3.80 2.61 6.43
C ASP A 136 2.53 1.80 6.20
N MET A 137 2.12 1.59 4.95
CA MET A 137 0.95 0.79 4.62
C MET A 137 1.19 -0.69 4.92
N GLU A 138 2.35 -1.22 4.54
CA GLU A 138 2.70 -2.62 4.80
C GLU A 138 2.71 -2.94 6.29
N ILE A 139 3.31 -2.07 7.10
CA ILE A 139 3.32 -2.25 8.55
C ILE A 139 1.91 -2.04 9.14
N SER A 140 1.13 -1.09 8.61
CA SER A 140 -0.22 -0.80 9.11
C SER A 140 -1.19 -1.96 8.89
N GLN A 141 -1.06 -2.67 7.78
CA GLN A 141 -1.89 -3.86 7.49
C GLN A 141 -1.63 -5.00 8.49
N THR A 142 -0.46 -5.05 9.11
CA THR A 142 -0.07 -6.12 10.05
C THR A 142 -0.08 -5.66 11.51
N SER A 143 -0.14 -4.35 11.78
CA SER A 143 -0.05 -3.77 13.13
C SER A 143 -1.01 -2.58 13.32
N ALA A 144 -2.16 -2.83 13.92
CA ALA A 144 -3.13 -1.77 14.28
C ALA A 144 -2.51 -0.72 15.21
N THR A 145 -1.62 -1.13 16.13
CA THR A 145 -0.90 -0.22 17.03
C THR A 145 0.00 0.73 16.23
N TYR A 146 0.74 0.22 15.25
CA TYR A 146 1.58 1.06 14.39
C TYR A 146 0.73 2.11 13.66
N TYR A 147 -0.36 1.68 13.02
CA TYR A 147 -1.24 2.60 12.30
C TYR A 147 -1.84 3.67 13.21
N HIS A 148 -2.23 3.32 14.43
CA HIS A 148 -2.72 4.26 15.41
C HIS A 148 -1.66 5.31 15.77
N GLN A 149 -0.44 4.88 16.10
CA GLN A 149 0.67 5.77 16.42
C GLN A 149 1.04 6.69 15.24
N LEU A 150 1.05 6.14 14.02
CA LEU A 150 1.31 6.93 12.80
C LEU A 150 0.26 8.03 12.58
N LEU A 151 -1.02 7.74 12.80
CA LEU A 151 -2.08 8.75 12.69
C LEU A 151 -1.94 9.85 13.76
N GLN A 152 -1.62 9.48 15.00
CA GLN A 152 -1.40 10.45 16.08
C GLN A 152 -0.16 11.31 15.80
N TYR A 153 0.94 10.69 15.37
CA TYR A 153 2.15 11.40 14.97
C TYR A 153 1.86 12.45 13.89
N ASN A 154 1.15 12.07 12.83
CA ASN A 154 0.81 13.00 11.75
C ASN A 154 -0.07 14.15 12.22
N ARG A 155 -1.01 13.91 13.15
CA ARG A 155 -1.83 14.95 13.76
C ARG A 155 -1.00 15.92 14.59
N LEU A 156 -0.13 15.42 15.45
CA LEU A 156 0.77 16.25 16.27
C LEU A 156 1.75 17.06 15.42
N LEU A 157 2.30 16.43 14.37
CA LEU A 157 3.16 17.10 13.41
C LEU A 157 2.45 18.28 12.73
N GLN A 158 1.19 18.09 12.33
CA GLN A 158 0.39 19.16 11.74
C GLN A 158 0.14 20.29 12.75
N GLN A 159 -0.19 19.97 14.00
CA GLN A 159 -0.39 20.95 15.07
C GLN A 159 0.88 21.75 15.35
N ARG A 160 2.04 21.06 15.48
CA ARG A 160 3.33 21.72 15.65
C ARG A 160 3.64 22.67 14.50
N ASN A 161 3.43 22.23 13.26
CA ASN A 161 3.65 23.07 12.09
C ASN A 161 2.69 24.27 12.03
N THR A 162 1.46 24.13 12.53
CA THR A 162 0.52 25.25 12.66
C THR A 162 1.02 26.27 13.69
N LEU A 163 1.48 25.82 14.86
CA LEU A 163 2.07 26.70 15.85
C LEU A 163 3.31 27.46 15.32
N LEU A 164 4.20 26.77 14.59
CA LEU A 164 5.35 27.42 13.96
C LEU A 164 4.94 28.55 13.01
N LYS A 165 3.81 28.43 12.31
CA LYS A 165 3.27 29.46 11.41
C LYS A 165 2.61 30.61 12.18
N GLU A 166 1.78 30.30 13.17
CA GLU A 166 1.03 31.29 13.97
C GLU A 166 1.95 32.17 14.83
N TYR A 167 3.06 31.60 15.31
CA TYR A 167 4.05 32.29 16.12
C TYR A 167 5.23 32.85 15.31
N ARG A 168 5.04 33.07 14.01
CA ARG A 168 6.06 33.64 13.13
C ARG A 168 6.55 34.99 13.68
N GLY A 169 7.86 35.14 13.89
CA GLY A 169 8.48 36.36 14.41
C GLY A 169 8.35 36.56 15.93
N LYS A 170 7.66 35.69 16.67
CA LYS A 170 7.58 35.72 18.12
C LYS A 170 8.71 34.93 18.75
N GLN A 171 9.25 35.41 19.91
CA GLN A 171 10.38 34.74 20.55
C GLN A 171 9.99 33.41 21.23
N ASN A 172 8.83 33.34 21.87
CA ASN A 172 8.41 32.15 22.61
C ASN A 172 7.27 31.43 21.90
N ILE A 173 7.53 30.19 21.46
CA ILE A 173 6.53 29.27 20.93
C ILE A 173 6.34 28.15 21.93
N PRO A 174 5.12 27.84 22.37
CA PRO A 174 4.87 26.78 23.35
C PRO A 174 4.89 25.43 22.70
N LEU A 175 6.09 24.91 22.33
CA LEU A 175 6.25 23.64 21.61
C LEU A 175 6.63 22.45 22.51
N ALA A 176 7.04 22.70 23.75
CA ALA A 176 7.62 21.67 24.61
C ALA A 176 6.75 20.41 24.76
N GLU A 177 5.44 20.57 24.94
CA GLU A 177 4.52 19.43 25.09
C GLU A 177 4.35 18.64 23.78
N TRP A 178 4.35 19.33 22.64
CA TRP A 178 4.29 18.68 21.32
C TRP A 178 5.60 17.98 21.02
N ASP A 179 6.74 18.57 21.32
CA ASP A 179 8.07 18.00 21.05
C ASP A 179 8.28 16.70 21.83
N VAL A 180 7.88 16.65 23.11
CA VAL A 180 7.95 15.42 23.93
C VAL A 180 7.10 14.30 23.33
N GLN A 181 5.85 14.60 22.90
CA GLN A 181 4.97 13.61 22.34
C GLN A 181 5.41 13.16 20.93
N LEU A 182 5.88 14.11 20.10
CA LEU A 182 6.43 13.80 18.77
C LEU A 182 7.67 12.92 18.87
N ALA A 183 8.58 13.20 19.80
CA ALA A 183 9.78 12.40 20.02
C ALA A 183 9.46 10.96 20.39
N ASP A 184 8.51 10.76 21.31
CA ASP A 184 8.06 9.43 21.74
C ASP A 184 7.47 8.62 20.56
N MET A 185 6.56 9.25 19.80
CA MET A 185 5.94 8.59 18.64
C MET A 185 6.94 8.39 17.49
N ALA A 186 7.88 9.30 17.27
CA ALA A 186 8.93 9.16 16.27
C ALA A 186 9.81 7.96 16.57
N ALA A 187 10.23 7.80 17.83
CA ALA A 187 11.02 6.66 18.27
C ALA A 187 10.29 5.32 18.04
N PHE A 188 9.00 5.26 18.39
CA PHE A 188 8.18 4.07 18.13
C PHE A 188 8.08 3.74 16.64
N ILE A 189 7.76 4.73 15.79
CA ILE A 189 7.60 4.56 14.34
C ILE A 189 8.89 4.07 13.70
N VAL A 190 10.02 4.73 13.99
CA VAL A 190 11.32 4.35 13.42
C VAL A 190 11.73 2.95 13.86
N LYS A 191 11.57 2.63 15.14
CA LYS A 191 11.87 1.27 15.65
C LYS A 191 11.07 0.21 14.89
N LYS A 192 9.76 0.43 14.70
CA LYS A 192 8.89 -0.51 13.97
C LYS A 192 9.25 -0.62 12.48
N ARG A 193 9.58 0.51 11.83
CA ARG A 193 10.06 0.51 10.44
C ARG A 193 11.34 -0.31 10.30
N MET A 194 12.31 -0.13 11.21
CA MET A 194 13.58 -0.88 11.18
C MET A 194 13.38 -2.38 11.43
N GLU A 195 12.52 -2.76 12.40
CA GLU A 195 12.16 -4.16 12.66
C GLU A 195 11.52 -4.81 11.41
N SER A 196 10.60 -4.12 10.77
CA SER A 196 9.92 -4.62 9.56
C SER A 196 10.87 -4.68 8.36
N LEU A 197 11.72 -3.66 8.17
CA LEU A 197 12.71 -3.65 7.09
C LEU A 197 13.73 -4.76 7.21
N LYS A 198 14.14 -5.18 8.41
CA LYS A 198 15.00 -6.36 8.59
C LYS A 198 14.36 -7.61 8.00
N LYS A 199 13.05 -7.83 8.25
CA LYS A 199 12.31 -8.96 7.69
C LYS A 199 12.12 -8.83 6.17
N ILE A 200 11.72 -7.64 5.71
CA ILE A 200 11.52 -7.36 4.29
C ILE A 200 12.83 -7.54 3.52
N ASN A 201 13.99 -7.12 4.07
CA ASN A 201 15.30 -7.30 3.42
C ASN A 201 15.66 -8.77 3.21
N LEU A 202 15.38 -9.64 4.17
CA LEU A 202 15.60 -11.08 4.00
C LEU A 202 14.69 -11.66 2.91
N LEU A 203 13.43 -11.22 2.88
CA LEU A 203 12.44 -11.70 1.93
C LEU A 203 12.70 -11.18 0.51
N ILE A 204 13.04 -9.90 0.36
CA ILE A 204 13.26 -9.30 -0.95
C ILE A 204 14.50 -9.89 -1.64
N ASP A 205 15.58 -10.14 -0.89
CA ASP A 205 16.76 -10.81 -1.42
C ASP A 205 16.45 -12.25 -1.86
N LEU A 206 15.68 -12.99 -1.04
CA LEU A 206 15.21 -14.33 -1.39
C LEU A 206 14.36 -14.33 -2.67
N MET A 207 13.41 -13.39 -2.79
CA MET A 207 12.56 -13.29 -3.97
C MET A 207 13.36 -12.85 -5.20
N ASN A 208 14.28 -11.91 -5.05
CA ASN A 208 15.16 -11.47 -6.13
C ASN A 208 16.01 -12.62 -6.68
N ARG A 209 16.62 -13.41 -5.80
CA ARG A 209 17.40 -14.60 -6.22
C ARG A 209 16.56 -15.63 -6.96
N LYS A 210 15.31 -15.85 -6.55
CA LYS A 210 14.38 -16.75 -7.28
C LYS A 210 14.04 -16.23 -8.66
N LEU A 211 13.91 -14.93 -8.84
CA LEU A 211 13.56 -14.29 -10.12
C LEU A 211 14.75 -14.15 -11.07
N THR A 212 15.96 -13.96 -10.54
CA THR A 212 17.18 -13.68 -11.33
C THR A 212 18.12 -14.89 -11.45
N GLY A 213 17.82 -16.00 -10.80
CA GLY A 213 18.71 -17.15 -10.73
C GLY A 213 19.91 -16.95 -9.78
N GLY A 214 19.83 -16.00 -8.84
CA GLY A 214 20.85 -15.79 -7.80
C GLY A 214 22.00 -14.86 -8.20
N LEU A 215 21.84 -14.10 -9.29
CA LEU A 215 22.90 -13.26 -9.86
C LEU A 215 23.17 -11.96 -9.09
N GLU A 216 22.20 -11.43 -8.36
CA GLU A 216 22.30 -10.12 -7.69
C GLU A 216 21.71 -10.18 -6.27
N ASN A 217 22.33 -9.50 -5.32
CA ASN A 217 21.80 -9.33 -3.96
C ASN A 217 21.02 -8.01 -3.88
N LEU A 218 19.80 -8.07 -3.41
CA LEU A 218 18.93 -6.90 -3.30
C LEU A 218 18.77 -6.47 -1.84
N THR A 219 19.00 -5.18 -1.55
CA THR A 219 18.85 -4.62 -0.22
C THR A 219 18.11 -3.28 -0.23
N ILE A 220 17.38 -3.01 0.85
CA ILE A 220 16.72 -1.73 1.12
C ILE A 220 17.42 -1.06 2.28
N GLY A 221 18.02 0.10 2.02
CA GLY A 221 18.59 0.97 3.04
C GLY A 221 17.54 1.90 3.61
N TYR A 222 17.67 2.26 4.88
CA TYR A 222 16.86 3.27 5.56
C TYR A 222 17.72 4.49 5.86
N GLU A 223 17.29 5.66 5.42
CA GLU A 223 18.02 6.90 5.57
C GLU A 223 17.26 7.91 6.41
N GLN A 224 17.98 8.56 7.31
CA GLN A 224 17.52 9.69 8.09
C GLN A 224 18.34 10.93 7.68
N PRO A 225 17.72 11.97 7.09
CA PRO A 225 18.43 13.17 6.63
C PRO A 225 18.71 14.17 7.75
N TYR A 226 18.73 13.71 9.01
CA TYR A 226 18.97 14.48 10.22
C TYR A 226 19.80 13.64 11.21
N GLY A 227 20.44 14.29 12.18
CA GLY A 227 21.38 13.64 13.09
C GLY A 227 22.76 13.49 12.47
N GLU A 228 23.62 12.72 13.10
CA GLU A 228 24.98 12.45 12.63
C GLU A 228 25.00 11.37 11.54
N GLU A 229 25.85 11.56 10.54
CA GLU A 229 26.00 10.62 9.45
C GLU A 229 26.43 9.23 9.96
N GLY A 230 25.72 8.19 9.53
CA GLY A 230 25.98 6.81 9.95
C GLY A 230 25.37 6.41 11.29
N HIS A 231 24.77 7.33 12.03
CA HIS A 231 24.10 7.03 13.29
C HIS A 231 22.56 7.09 13.15
N MET A 232 21.93 5.96 13.46
CA MET A 232 20.45 5.88 13.41
C MET A 232 19.81 6.43 14.69
N VAL A 233 18.90 7.36 14.52
CA VAL A 233 18.10 7.95 15.60
C VAL A 233 16.83 7.13 15.81
N TYR A 234 16.67 6.51 16.98
CA TYR A 234 15.52 5.66 17.31
C TYR A 234 15.08 5.72 18.77
N THR A 235 15.66 6.65 19.59
CA THR A 235 15.24 6.85 20.98
C THR A 235 14.48 8.16 21.14
N LYS A 236 13.62 8.22 22.14
CA LYS A 236 12.82 9.40 22.46
C LYS A 236 13.72 10.60 22.80
N GLU A 237 14.74 10.37 23.63
CA GLU A 237 15.68 11.39 24.06
C GLU A 237 16.42 12.00 22.87
N ALA A 238 16.97 11.16 21.98
CA ALA A 238 17.67 11.63 20.78
C ALA A 238 16.75 12.41 19.83
N PHE A 239 15.49 11.98 19.64
CA PHE A 239 14.52 12.76 18.86
C PHE A 239 14.16 14.08 19.50
N TYR A 240 14.01 14.12 20.83
CA TYR A 240 13.72 15.35 21.55
C TYR A 240 14.86 16.36 21.40
N ASP A 241 16.12 15.92 21.62
CA ASP A 241 17.31 16.77 21.51
C ASP A 241 17.43 17.34 20.08
N LEU A 242 17.27 16.51 19.07
CA LEU A 242 17.29 16.96 17.66
C LEU A 242 16.15 17.94 17.32
N LEU A 243 14.96 17.78 17.91
CA LEU A 243 13.86 18.75 17.73
C LEU A 243 14.21 20.11 18.35
N GLN A 244 14.89 20.13 19.52
CA GLN A 244 15.36 21.37 20.16
C GLN A 244 16.47 22.02 19.32
N GLU A 245 17.46 21.27 18.86
CA GLU A 245 18.53 21.76 17.99
C GLU A 245 18.01 22.31 16.67
N ALA A 246 17.02 21.64 16.06
CA ALA A 246 16.42 22.08 14.80
C ALA A 246 15.45 23.27 14.95
N LEU A 247 15.08 23.65 16.16
CA LEU A 247 14.06 24.67 16.41
C LEU A 247 14.33 26.01 15.70
N PRO A 248 15.55 26.59 15.65
CA PRO A 248 15.83 27.83 14.92
C PRO A 248 15.52 27.70 13.41
N GLN A 249 15.87 26.56 12.82
CA GLN A 249 15.62 26.27 11.40
C GLN A 249 14.13 26.03 11.13
N ASP A 250 13.46 25.27 12.00
CA ASP A 250 12.03 24.99 11.92
C ASP A 250 11.20 26.27 11.99
N ARG A 251 11.59 27.21 12.86
CA ARG A 251 10.98 28.56 12.97
C ARG A 251 11.14 29.35 11.67
N HIS A 252 12.30 29.33 11.07
CA HIS A 252 12.55 30.03 9.82
C HIS A 252 11.74 29.43 8.66
N ARG A 253 11.72 28.10 8.56
CA ARG A 253 11.00 27.35 7.50
C ARG A 253 9.52 27.15 7.79
N MET A 254 9.05 27.41 9.01
CA MET A 254 7.69 27.17 9.48
C MET A 254 7.24 25.70 9.29
N THR A 255 8.18 24.76 9.43
CA THR A 255 7.94 23.33 9.25
C THR A 255 8.95 22.51 10.05
N THR A 256 8.52 21.38 10.57
CA THR A 256 9.36 20.43 11.30
C THR A 256 10.32 19.74 10.35
N SER A 257 11.62 19.76 10.63
CA SER A 257 12.69 19.19 9.78
C SER A 257 13.20 17.84 10.29
N VAL A 258 12.87 17.42 11.49
CA VAL A 258 13.31 16.19 12.15
C VAL A 258 12.16 15.23 12.35
N GLY A 259 12.37 13.93 12.09
CA GLY A 259 11.42 12.87 12.39
C GLY A 259 11.08 11.96 11.20
N PRO A 260 10.34 10.84 11.43
CA PRO A 260 10.07 9.79 10.45
C PRO A 260 9.33 10.26 9.18
N HIS A 261 8.74 11.42 9.18
CA HIS A 261 8.14 12.06 7.98
C HIS A 261 9.20 12.62 7.01
N ARG A 262 10.48 12.64 7.38
CA ARG A 262 11.62 13.07 6.57
C ARG A 262 12.46 11.91 6.05
N ASP A 263 12.33 10.73 6.65
CA ASP A 263 13.13 9.54 6.31
C ASP A 263 12.90 9.09 4.86
N ASP A 264 13.83 8.29 4.36
CA ASP A 264 13.76 7.73 3.02
C ASP A 264 14.18 6.25 3.00
N LEU A 265 13.77 5.56 1.93
CA LEU A 265 14.22 4.22 1.59
C LEU A 265 15.06 4.28 0.31
N ARG A 266 16.17 3.53 0.28
CA ARG A 266 16.96 3.35 -0.93
C ARG A 266 17.09 1.88 -1.28
N PHE A 267 17.07 1.61 -2.57
CA PHE A 267 17.18 0.26 -3.12
C PHE A 267 18.54 0.06 -3.75
N PHE A 268 19.23 -1.00 -3.35
CA PHE A 268 20.56 -1.33 -3.83
C PHE A 268 20.59 -2.75 -4.40
N SER A 269 21.26 -2.93 -5.56
CA SER A 269 21.67 -4.22 -6.08
C SER A 269 23.20 -4.28 -6.03
N ASP A 270 23.80 -5.23 -5.30
CA ASP A 270 25.23 -5.37 -5.08
C ASP A 270 25.94 -4.02 -4.78
N ALA A 271 25.37 -3.22 -3.85
CA ALA A 271 25.79 -1.88 -3.47
C ALA A 271 25.58 -0.76 -4.50
N ILE A 272 24.99 -1.04 -5.67
CA ILE A 272 24.64 -0.03 -6.70
C ILE A 272 23.28 0.58 -6.36
N ASP A 273 23.20 1.91 -6.23
CA ASP A 273 21.95 2.64 -6.04
C ASP A 273 21.08 2.55 -7.31
N LEU A 274 19.98 1.81 -7.21
CA LEU A 274 19.09 1.52 -8.33
C LEU A 274 18.26 2.71 -8.80
N LYS A 275 18.09 3.72 -7.96
CA LYS A 275 17.47 4.99 -8.37
C LYS A 275 18.35 5.75 -9.36
N LYS A 276 19.66 5.73 -9.15
CA LYS A 276 20.63 6.49 -9.96
C LYS A 276 21.14 5.71 -11.17
N PHE A 277 21.41 4.43 -10.99
CA PHE A 277 22.16 3.61 -11.93
C PHE A 277 21.43 2.35 -12.41
N GLY A 278 20.27 2.03 -11.85
CA GLY A 278 19.52 0.82 -12.21
C GLY A 278 18.94 0.91 -13.62
N SER A 279 19.13 -0.13 -14.44
CA SER A 279 18.44 -0.29 -15.71
C SER A 279 16.92 -0.45 -15.51
N GLN A 280 16.11 -0.21 -16.54
CA GLN A 280 14.66 -0.40 -16.44
C GLN A 280 14.30 -1.85 -16.09
N GLY A 281 15.01 -2.83 -16.67
CA GLY A 281 14.81 -4.24 -16.36
C GLY A 281 15.12 -4.58 -14.90
N GLN A 282 16.23 -4.05 -14.34
CA GLN A 282 16.55 -4.19 -12.92
C GLN A 282 15.48 -3.58 -12.03
N GLN A 283 15.03 -2.36 -12.33
CA GLN A 283 13.99 -1.69 -11.56
C GLN A 283 12.67 -2.47 -11.54
N ARG A 284 12.25 -3.04 -12.69
CA ARG A 284 11.08 -3.94 -12.77
C ARG A 284 11.25 -5.19 -11.92
N THR A 285 12.44 -5.81 -11.98
CA THR A 285 12.76 -6.99 -11.15
C THR A 285 12.68 -6.67 -9.66
N VAL A 286 13.23 -5.54 -9.25
CA VAL A 286 13.20 -5.09 -7.86
C VAL A 286 11.78 -4.85 -7.38
N VAL A 287 10.95 -4.17 -8.17
CA VAL A 287 9.54 -3.94 -7.81
C VAL A 287 8.78 -5.26 -7.70
N LEU A 288 8.99 -6.19 -8.63
CA LEU A 288 8.40 -7.53 -8.55
C LEU A 288 8.88 -8.28 -7.30
N SER A 289 10.19 -8.27 -7.02
CA SER A 289 10.76 -8.88 -5.80
C SER A 289 10.17 -8.27 -4.54
N LEU A 290 9.97 -6.95 -4.51
CA LEU A 290 9.35 -6.24 -3.42
C LEU A 290 7.90 -6.69 -3.21
N LYS A 291 7.08 -6.74 -4.28
CA LYS A 291 5.68 -7.19 -4.21
C LYS A 291 5.54 -8.64 -3.74
N LEU A 292 6.43 -9.53 -4.18
CA LEU A 292 6.44 -10.90 -3.68
C LEU A 292 6.89 -10.96 -2.21
N SER A 293 7.82 -10.10 -1.80
CA SER A 293 8.24 -10.01 -0.40
C SER A 293 7.15 -9.48 0.53
N GLU A 294 6.28 -8.56 0.05
CA GLU A 294 5.10 -8.08 0.78
C GLU A 294 4.15 -9.23 1.12
N LEU A 295 3.89 -10.13 0.15
CA LEU A 295 3.02 -11.30 0.35
C LEU A 295 3.56 -12.21 1.46
N GLU A 296 4.86 -12.52 1.44
CA GLU A 296 5.50 -13.35 2.47
C GLU A 296 5.61 -12.61 3.81
N PHE A 297 5.86 -11.29 3.81
CA PHE A 297 5.88 -10.47 5.02
C PHE A 297 4.52 -10.49 5.72
N ILE A 298 3.43 -10.17 5.00
CA ILE A 298 2.08 -10.18 5.58
C ILE A 298 1.74 -11.58 6.09
N LYS A 299 2.05 -12.64 5.32
CA LYS A 299 1.83 -14.02 5.77
C LYS A 299 2.59 -14.32 7.06
N SER A 300 3.83 -13.87 7.19
CA SER A 300 4.63 -14.10 8.39
C SER A 300 4.08 -13.42 9.64
N GLU A 301 3.45 -12.25 9.47
CA GLU A 301 2.89 -11.46 10.57
C GLU A 301 1.45 -11.87 10.93
N VAL A 302 0.62 -12.26 9.92
CA VAL A 302 -0.82 -12.51 10.09
C VAL A 302 -1.15 -14.00 10.15
N GLY A 303 -0.29 -14.86 9.58
CA GLY A 303 -0.44 -16.31 9.54
C GLY A 303 -1.11 -16.85 8.27
N GLU A 304 -1.57 -15.99 7.35
CA GLU A 304 -2.16 -16.37 6.07
C GLU A 304 -1.81 -15.36 4.96
N TYR A 305 -1.83 -15.82 3.71
CA TYR A 305 -1.56 -14.93 2.58
C TYR A 305 -2.64 -13.85 2.41
N PRO A 306 -2.25 -12.62 2.06
CA PRO A 306 -3.17 -11.59 1.59
C PRO A 306 -3.73 -11.95 0.21
N VAL A 307 -4.77 -11.24 -0.22
CA VAL A 307 -5.23 -11.30 -1.61
C VAL A 307 -4.32 -10.44 -2.48
N LEU A 308 -3.91 -10.96 -3.63
CA LEU A 308 -3.08 -10.26 -4.60
C LEU A 308 -3.93 -9.63 -5.70
N LEU A 309 -3.69 -8.37 -5.98
CA LEU A 309 -4.33 -7.61 -7.05
C LEU A 309 -3.25 -7.22 -8.07
N LEU A 310 -3.38 -7.69 -9.31
CA LEU A 310 -2.45 -7.38 -10.41
C LEU A 310 -3.15 -6.52 -11.46
N ASP A 311 -2.80 -5.24 -11.55
CA ASP A 311 -3.40 -4.31 -12.50
C ASP A 311 -2.50 -4.12 -13.72
N ASP A 312 -2.79 -4.84 -14.79
CA ASP A 312 -2.09 -4.83 -16.10
C ASP A 312 -0.57 -5.03 -16.05
N VAL A 313 -0.08 -5.67 -14.98
CA VAL A 313 1.36 -5.81 -14.70
C VAL A 313 2.02 -6.86 -15.58
N LEU A 314 1.26 -7.89 -15.98
CA LEU A 314 1.84 -9.00 -16.76
C LEU A 314 2.33 -8.54 -18.13
N SER A 315 1.71 -7.52 -18.72
CA SER A 315 2.18 -6.90 -19.97
C SER A 315 3.55 -6.22 -19.85
N GLU A 316 3.94 -5.83 -18.62
CA GLU A 316 5.20 -5.18 -18.29
C GLU A 316 6.36 -6.16 -18.05
N LEU A 317 6.05 -7.46 -17.90
CA LEU A 317 7.01 -8.52 -17.58
C LEU A 317 7.40 -9.31 -18.83
N ASP A 318 8.67 -9.69 -18.92
CA ASP A 318 9.10 -10.71 -19.85
C ASP A 318 8.52 -12.10 -19.50
N GLU A 319 8.60 -13.01 -20.43
CA GLU A 319 8.01 -14.36 -20.30
C GLU A 319 8.55 -15.11 -19.07
N ALA A 320 9.85 -15.03 -18.79
CA ALA A 320 10.47 -15.74 -17.66
C ALA A 320 9.94 -15.20 -16.32
N ARG A 321 9.89 -13.88 -16.14
CA ARG A 321 9.36 -13.25 -14.91
C ARG A 321 7.88 -13.50 -14.74
N ARG A 322 7.11 -13.45 -15.82
CA ARG A 322 5.68 -13.76 -15.85
C ARG A 322 5.41 -15.19 -15.39
N ASN A 323 6.12 -16.15 -15.94
CA ASN A 323 6.01 -17.56 -15.56
C ASN A 323 6.39 -17.78 -14.10
N ASN A 324 7.47 -17.17 -13.61
CA ASN A 324 7.88 -17.25 -12.21
C ASN A 324 6.81 -16.66 -11.27
N LEU A 325 6.20 -15.53 -11.61
CA LEU A 325 5.11 -14.94 -10.84
C LEU A 325 3.89 -15.86 -10.80
N LEU A 326 3.43 -16.35 -11.96
CA LEU A 326 2.28 -17.25 -12.07
C LEU A 326 2.51 -18.56 -11.30
N GLN A 327 3.70 -19.13 -11.38
CA GLN A 327 4.08 -20.33 -10.60
C GLN A 327 4.09 -20.04 -9.10
N PHE A 328 4.55 -18.86 -8.68
CA PHE A 328 4.58 -18.47 -7.26
C PHE A 328 3.19 -18.35 -6.66
N ILE A 329 2.23 -17.76 -7.40
CA ILE A 329 0.86 -17.50 -6.90
C ILE A 329 -0.06 -18.73 -6.99
N HIS A 330 0.18 -19.61 -7.99
CA HIS A 330 -0.69 -20.76 -8.27
C HIS A 330 -0.87 -21.66 -7.05
N LYS A 331 -2.13 -21.99 -6.72
CA LYS A 331 -2.54 -22.83 -5.56
C LYS A 331 -2.10 -22.31 -4.19
N ARG A 332 -1.74 -21.03 -4.08
CA ARG A 332 -1.25 -20.45 -2.83
C ARG A 332 -1.95 -19.15 -2.44
N ILE A 333 -2.27 -18.32 -3.41
CA ILE A 333 -2.69 -16.94 -3.17
C ILE A 333 -3.87 -16.61 -4.08
N GLN A 334 -5.00 -16.23 -3.50
CA GLN A 334 -6.08 -15.71 -4.32
C GLN A 334 -5.61 -14.43 -5.01
N THR A 335 -5.72 -14.43 -6.34
CA THR A 335 -5.20 -13.37 -7.19
C THR A 335 -6.27 -12.88 -8.16
N VAL A 336 -6.52 -11.59 -8.19
CA VAL A 336 -7.37 -10.92 -9.18
C VAL A 336 -6.47 -10.17 -10.15
N ILE A 337 -6.55 -10.51 -11.43
CA ILE A 337 -5.65 -10.04 -12.49
C ILE A 337 -6.46 -9.27 -13.52
N THR A 338 -6.01 -8.08 -13.91
CA THR A 338 -6.52 -7.40 -15.10
C THR A 338 -5.57 -7.57 -16.26
N THR A 339 -6.10 -7.80 -17.43
CA THR A 339 -5.32 -7.93 -18.68
C THR A 339 -6.16 -7.56 -19.89
N THR A 340 -5.50 -7.24 -20.99
CA THR A 340 -6.13 -7.15 -22.31
C THR A 340 -6.05 -8.47 -23.10
N ASP A 341 -5.13 -9.37 -22.71
CA ASP A 341 -4.86 -10.67 -23.36
C ASP A 341 -4.94 -11.79 -22.33
N ILE A 342 -5.62 -12.89 -22.69
CA ILE A 342 -5.80 -14.06 -21.82
C ILE A 342 -4.86 -15.22 -22.14
N HIS A 343 -4.01 -15.09 -23.15
CA HIS A 343 -3.19 -16.19 -23.70
C HIS A 343 -2.34 -16.90 -22.62
N ASP A 344 -1.78 -16.13 -21.68
CA ASP A 344 -0.98 -16.68 -20.55
C ASP A 344 -1.77 -17.62 -19.62
N PHE A 345 -3.10 -17.57 -19.66
CA PHE A 345 -3.98 -18.30 -18.75
C PHE A 345 -4.77 -19.42 -19.42
N GLU A 346 -4.71 -19.56 -20.75
CA GLU A 346 -5.54 -20.51 -21.51
C GLU A 346 -5.39 -21.95 -21.06
N ASN A 347 -4.18 -22.34 -20.68
CA ASN A 347 -3.82 -23.70 -20.26
C ASN A 347 -3.83 -23.88 -18.73
N MET A 348 -4.13 -22.82 -17.94
CA MET A 348 -4.18 -22.92 -16.49
C MET A 348 -5.53 -23.47 -16.02
N GLN A 349 -5.49 -24.46 -15.12
CA GLN A 349 -6.70 -25.00 -14.49
C GLN A 349 -7.13 -24.12 -13.29
N GLY A 350 -8.43 -24.07 -13.03
CA GLY A 350 -8.97 -23.35 -11.86
C GLY A 350 -8.99 -21.83 -12.02
N VAL A 351 -8.88 -21.33 -13.25
CA VAL A 351 -8.97 -19.89 -13.57
C VAL A 351 -10.41 -19.53 -13.92
N GLN A 352 -10.91 -18.46 -13.29
CA GLN A 352 -12.18 -17.83 -13.65
C GLN A 352 -11.90 -16.67 -14.62
N PHE A 353 -12.57 -16.68 -15.76
CA PHE A 353 -12.50 -15.61 -16.74
C PHE A 353 -13.75 -14.76 -16.67
N ILE A 354 -13.56 -13.44 -16.60
CA ILE A 354 -14.63 -12.45 -16.52
C ILE A 354 -14.33 -11.35 -17.54
N GLN A 355 -15.16 -11.26 -18.58
CA GLN A 355 -15.08 -10.20 -19.56
C GLN A 355 -15.69 -8.92 -18.99
N CYS A 356 -14.96 -7.82 -19.07
CA CYS A 356 -15.45 -6.48 -18.72
C CYS A 356 -15.71 -5.70 -20.01
N GLN A 357 -16.93 -5.17 -20.15
CA GLN A 357 -17.34 -4.36 -21.30
C GLN A 357 -18.33 -3.27 -20.87
N GLU A 358 -17.95 -2.01 -21.01
CA GLU A 358 -18.82 -0.83 -20.80
C GLU A 358 -19.65 -0.87 -19.49
N GLY A 359 -19.02 -1.27 -18.38
CA GLY A 359 -19.69 -1.36 -17.08
C GLY A 359 -20.54 -2.62 -16.88
N HIS A 360 -20.46 -3.58 -17.79
CA HIS A 360 -21.06 -4.91 -17.68
C HIS A 360 -19.98 -5.99 -17.59
N ILE A 361 -20.36 -7.15 -17.07
CA ILE A 361 -19.49 -8.32 -16.96
C ILE A 361 -20.16 -9.54 -17.60
N TYR A 362 -19.33 -10.41 -18.17
CA TYR A 362 -19.75 -11.68 -18.72
C TYR A 362 -18.77 -12.78 -18.26
N TYR A 363 -19.31 -13.88 -17.72
CA TYR A 363 -18.51 -15.00 -17.28
C TYR A 363 -18.18 -15.93 -18.46
N GLY A 364 -16.93 -16.35 -18.56
CA GLY A 364 -16.46 -17.31 -19.57
C GLY A 364 -15.19 -16.87 -20.28
N LYS A 365 -14.61 -17.79 -21.03
CA LYS A 365 -13.53 -17.48 -21.99
C LYS A 365 -14.14 -16.80 -23.22
N PRO A 366 -13.36 -15.94 -23.92
CA PRO A 366 -13.79 -15.36 -25.19
C PRO A 366 -14.09 -16.41 -26.25
#